data_a06ddf4cb4c00546fbb04557f8c2bd84
#
_entry.id   a06ddf4cb4c00546fbb04557f8c2bd84
#
_cell.length_a   1.000
_cell.length_b   1.000
_cell.length_c   1.000
_cell.angle_alpha   90.00
_cell.angle_beta   90.00
_cell.angle_gamma   90.00
#
_symmetry.space_group_name_H-M   'P 1'
#
loop_
_entity.id
_entity.type
_entity.pdbx_description
1 polymer ?
#
loop_
_entity_poly.entity_id
_entity_poly.type
_entity_poly.pdbx_seq_one_letter_code
_entity_poly.pdbx_strand_id
1 'polypeptide(L)'
;MAREAARWLVRLGSGQASADEIQACDHWRASHAEHERAWQRARRLTSMFDRIPPAVGQAALGRARDRRAMLKSLVALLAAPPAAWAALRGARNSGWLAALRTGTGETRTVALGPGTQLRLNTGTAVSLDDGSGMLSLRLHRGEIYLEADRPCRVLTRGGMIRTEAAHLWLRQDDADGLLGVVAGLAFWQGADNRTHSVAAGQRIAWHDGALQGAAQTLDGSPDWLRGVLRADAMRLDHFLRELSRYRPGTLRCDPRVAGLRLSGVFQLAHTDDILRALPALLPVQLSYVTPYWITVGPRPAGATT
;
A
#
# COMPACT_ATOMS: atom_id res chain seq x y z
N MET A 1 -33.04 3.95 -13.53
CA MET A 1 -32.14 5.12 -13.54
C MET A 1 -30.67 4.73 -13.66
N ALA A 2 -29.97 4.08 -12.69
CA ALA A 2 -28.56 3.72 -12.82
C ALA A 2 -28.25 2.78 -14.02
N ARG A 3 -29.13 1.81 -14.28
CA ARG A 3 -29.04 0.92 -15.45
C ARG A 3 -29.19 1.64 -16.78
N GLU A 4 -29.99 2.67 -16.83
CA GLU A 4 -30.20 3.48 -18.04
C GLU A 4 -29.02 4.40 -18.30
N ALA A 5 -28.48 5.05 -17.26
CA ALA A 5 -27.26 5.83 -17.38
C ALA A 5 -26.09 4.99 -17.91
N ALA A 6 -25.95 3.75 -17.41
CA ALA A 6 -24.93 2.82 -17.87
C ALA A 6 -25.15 2.37 -19.34
N ARG A 7 -26.40 2.14 -19.76
CA ARG A 7 -26.72 1.82 -21.16
C ARG A 7 -26.36 2.96 -22.10
N TRP A 8 -26.67 4.20 -21.73
CA TRP A 8 -26.31 5.38 -22.50
C TRP A 8 -24.81 5.57 -22.62
N LEU A 9 -24.05 5.39 -21.52
CA LEU A 9 -22.61 5.47 -21.54
C LEU A 9 -21.96 4.45 -22.47
N VAL A 10 -22.45 3.22 -22.45
CA VAL A 10 -21.96 2.17 -23.33
C VAL A 10 -22.26 2.48 -24.78
N ARG A 11 -23.46 2.97 -25.09
CA ARG A 11 -23.90 3.31 -26.43
C ARG A 11 -23.11 4.47 -27.02
N LEU A 12 -22.92 5.53 -26.25
CA LEU A 12 -22.15 6.69 -26.66
C LEU A 12 -20.64 6.41 -26.70
N GLY A 13 -20.13 5.54 -25.79
CA GLY A 13 -18.71 5.14 -25.74
C GLY A 13 -18.28 4.13 -26.82
N SER A 14 -19.22 3.58 -27.60
CA SER A 14 -18.91 2.64 -28.69
C SER A 14 -18.29 3.29 -29.93
N GLY A 15 -18.29 4.62 -30.02
CA GLY A 15 -17.83 5.37 -31.19
C GLY A 15 -18.75 5.26 -32.43
N GLN A 16 -19.91 4.60 -32.30
CA GLN A 16 -20.87 4.37 -33.38
C GLN A 16 -22.26 4.95 -33.07
N ALA A 17 -22.35 5.85 -32.10
CA ALA A 17 -23.61 6.46 -31.74
C ALA A 17 -24.10 7.43 -32.82
N SER A 18 -25.36 7.28 -33.24
CA SER A 18 -26.02 8.20 -34.18
C SER A 18 -26.34 9.54 -33.54
N ALA A 19 -26.58 10.58 -34.34
CA ALA A 19 -27.03 11.88 -33.86
C ALA A 19 -28.33 11.79 -33.06
N ASP A 20 -29.27 10.92 -33.49
CA ASP A 20 -30.54 10.68 -32.81
C ASP A 20 -30.35 10.03 -31.44
N GLU A 21 -29.39 9.15 -31.29
CA GLU A 21 -29.04 8.51 -30.00
C GLU A 21 -28.41 9.49 -29.03
N ILE A 22 -27.59 10.42 -29.50
CA ILE A 22 -27.03 11.52 -28.69
C ILE A 22 -28.15 12.42 -28.18
N GLN A 23 -29.05 12.83 -29.07
CA GLN A 23 -30.19 13.68 -28.72
C GLN A 23 -31.16 12.99 -27.76
N ALA A 24 -31.42 11.69 -27.94
CA ALA A 24 -32.24 10.90 -27.03
C ALA A 24 -31.63 10.79 -25.62
N CYS A 25 -30.30 10.66 -25.54
CA CYS A 25 -29.60 10.68 -24.25
C CYS A 25 -29.71 12.03 -23.55
N ASP A 26 -29.54 13.13 -24.28
CA ASP A 26 -29.67 14.49 -23.71
C ASP A 26 -31.10 14.78 -23.25
N HIS A 27 -32.12 14.33 -23.99
CA HIS A 27 -33.50 14.42 -23.59
C HIS A 27 -33.81 13.60 -22.32
N TRP A 28 -33.28 12.37 -22.24
CA TRP A 28 -33.39 11.55 -21.04
C TRP A 28 -32.72 12.18 -19.84
N ARG A 29 -31.54 12.81 -19.99
CA ARG A 29 -30.87 13.54 -18.92
C ARG A 29 -31.65 14.74 -18.42
N ALA A 30 -32.25 15.50 -19.35
CA ALA A 30 -33.01 16.70 -19.05
C ALA A 30 -34.37 16.39 -18.42
N SER A 31 -34.92 15.17 -18.60
CA SER A 31 -36.27 14.82 -18.15
C SER A 31 -36.41 14.74 -16.63
N HIS A 32 -35.35 14.46 -15.88
CA HIS A 32 -35.36 14.37 -14.42
C HIS A 32 -33.98 14.64 -13.80
N ALA A 33 -33.92 15.41 -12.70
CA ALA A 33 -32.67 15.68 -11.96
C ALA A 33 -31.96 14.41 -11.47
N GLU A 34 -32.70 13.32 -11.21
CA GLU A 34 -32.14 12.02 -10.84
C GLU A 34 -31.43 11.34 -12.00
N HIS A 35 -31.86 11.54 -13.25
CA HIS A 35 -31.22 11.03 -14.43
C HIS A 35 -29.84 11.67 -14.63
N GLU A 36 -29.74 12.99 -14.49
CA GLU A 36 -28.48 13.70 -14.56
C GLU A 36 -27.54 13.29 -13.42
N ARG A 37 -28.02 13.13 -12.20
CA ARG A 37 -27.20 12.63 -11.10
C ARG A 37 -26.69 11.20 -11.35
N ALA A 38 -27.51 10.33 -11.92
CA ALA A 38 -27.13 8.97 -12.29
C ALA A 38 -26.09 8.97 -13.42
N TRP A 39 -26.24 9.84 -14.43
CA TRP A 39 -25.31 10.06 -15.52
C TRP A 39 -23.96 10.54 -15.03
N GLN A 40 -23.92 11.57 -14.16
CA GLN A 40 -22.66 12.12 -13.61
C GLN A 40 -21.91 11.10 -12.77
N ARG A 41 -22.60 10.26 -11.99
CA ARG A 41 -21.99 9.16 -11.23
C ARG A 41 -21.36 8.13 -12.17
N ALA A 42 -22.07 7.77 -13.24
CA ALA A 42 -21.59 6.78 -14.21
C ALA A 42 -20.37 7.32 -15.00
N ARG A 43 -20.36 8.59 -15.42
CA ARG A 43 -19.20 9.23 -16.07
C ARG A 43 -17.95 9.31 -15.19
N ARG A 44 -18.12 9.62 -13.89
CA ARG A 44 -16.97 9.62 -12.96
C ARG A 44 -16.34 8.26 -12.81
N LEU A 45 -17.12 7.18 -12.86
CA LEU A 45 -16.58 5.82 -12.84
C LEU A 45 -15.78 5.53 -14.11
N THR A 46 -16.29 5.91 -15.28
CA THR A 46 -15.59 5.67 -16.56
C THR A 46 -14.27 6.44 -16.64
N SER A 47 -14.21 7.70 -16.19
CA SER A 47 -12.98 8.50 -16.18
C SER A 47 -11.89 7.98 -15.23
N MET A 48 -12.25 7.16 -14.24
CA MET A 48 -11.28 6.43 -13.40
C MET A 48 -10.60 5.30 -14.14
N PHE A 49 -11.27 4.69 -15.13
CA PHE A 49 -10.71 3.61 -15.96
C PHE A 49 -9.86 4.14 -17.12
N ASP A 50 -10.13 5.34 -17.64
CA ASP A 50 -9.33 5.98 -18.70
C ASP A 50 -7.90 6.35 -18.28
N ARG A 51 -7.62 6.32 -16.97
CA ARG A 51 -6.28 6.56 -16.41
C ARG A 51 -5.40 5.32 -16.31
N ILE A 52 -5.86 4.15 -16.76
CA ILE A 52 -5.06 2.91 -16.78
C ILE A 52 -4.23 2.92 -18.08
N PRO A 53 -2.87 2.84 -18.01
CA PRO A 53 -2.04 2.81 -19.20
C PRO A 53 -2.42 1.65 -20.11
N PRO A 54 -2.47 1.84 -21.44
CA PRO A 54 -2.93 0.81 -22.39
C PRO A 54 -2.10 -0.47 -22.41
N ALA A 55 -0.88 -0.45 -21.88
CA ALA A 55 -0.01 -1.62 -21.78
C ALA A 55 -0.51 -2.71 -20.82
N VAL A 56 -1.36 -2.37 -19.84
CA VAL A 56 -1.94 -3.35 -18.90
C VAL A 56 -3.23 -3.96 -19.44
N GLY A 57 -3.94 -3.21 -20.31
CA GLY A 57 -5.19 -3.68 -20.95
C GLY A 57 -4.96 -4.69 -22.08
N GLN A 58 -3.83 -4.65 -22.79
CA GLN A 58 -3.57 -5.54 -23.93
C GLN A 58 -3.20 -6.97 -23.53
N ALA A 59 -2.63 -7.19 -22.35
CA ALA A 59 -2.31 -8.53 -21.85
C ALA A 59 -3.55 -9.34 -21.40
N ALA A 60 -4.68 -8.66 -21.12
CA ALA A 60 -5.93 -9.27 -20.69
C ALA A 60 -6.97 -9.45 -21.81
N LEU A 61 -6.74 -8.87 -23.00
CA LEU A 61 -7.72 -8.80 -24.10
C LEU A 61 -7.28 -9.55 -25.34
N GLY A 62 -6.99 -10.84 -25.18
CA GLY A 62 -6.92 -11.75 -26.32
C GLY A 62 -8.32 -12.25 -26.72
N ARG A 63 -8.85 -11.73 -27.84
CA ARG A 63 -10.02 -12.17 -28.63
C ARG A 63 -11.29 -11.35 -28.52
N ALA A 64 -11.74 -10.89 -29.67
CA ALA A 64 -12.89 -10.01 -29.91
C ALA A 64 -14.28 -10.57 -29.50
N ARG A 65 -14.34 -11.69 -28.81
CA ARG A 65 -15.59 -12.34 -28.35
C ARG A 65 -16.04 -11.92 -26.97
N ASP A 66 -15.15 -11.30 -26.17
CA ASP A 66 -15.40 -11.04 -24.74
C ASP A 66 -15.97 -9.67 -24.41
N ARG A 67 -16.08 -8.75 -25.37
CA ARG A 67 -16.65 -7.39 -25.08
C ARG A 67 -18.10 -7.45 -24.60
N ARG A 68 -18.90 -8.39 -25.08
CA ARG A 68 -20.29 -8.58 -24.62
C ARG A 68 -20.37 -9.24 -23.24
N ALA A 69 -19.41 -10.09 -22.90
CA ALA A 69 -19.32 -10.69 -21.57
C ALA A 69 -18.85 -9.67 -20.52
N MET A 70 -17.89 -8.82 -20.88
CA MET A 70 -17.40 -7.73 -20.03
C MET A 70 -18.49 -6.66 -19.77
N LEU A 71 -19.30 -6.36 -20.78
CA LEU A 71 -20.47 -5.48 -20.66
C LEU A 71 -21.57 -6.06 -19.76
N LYS A 72 -21.81 -7.36 -19.85
CA LYS A 72 -22.77 -8.07 -18.96
C LYS A 72 -22.27 -8.11 -17.51
N SER A 73 -20.97 -8.27 -17.29
CA SER A 73 -20.38 -8.23 -15.94
C SER A 73 -20.39 -6.82 -15.33
N LEU A 74 -20.21 -5.77 -16.14
CA LEU A 74 -20.34 -4.39 -15.66
C LEU A 74 -21.79 -4.05 -15.23
N VAL A 75 -22.77 -4.52 -16.00
CA VAL A 75 -24.20 -4.35 -15.66
C VAL A 75 -24.59 -5.18 -14.43
N ALA A 76 -24.01 -6.37 -14.26
CA ALA A 76 -24.23 -7.21 -13.08
C ALA A 76 -23.61 -6.58 -11.81
N LEU A 77 -22.45 -5.92 -11.92
CA LEU A 77 -21.79 -5.20 -10.82
C LEU A 77 -22.62 -3.98 -10.35
N LEU A 78 -23.28 -3.30 -11.29
CA LEU A 78 -24.17 -2.17 -10.99
C LEU A 78 -25.55 -2.59 -10.43
N ALA A 79 -25.92 -3.88 -10.61
CA ALA A 79 -27.18 -4.44 -10.17
C ALA A 79 -27.13 -5.12 -8.79
N ALA A 80 -25.97 -5.22 -8.17
CA ALA A 80 -25.79 -5.90 -6.88
C ALA A 80 -25.35 -4.90 -5.79
N PRO A 81 -26.26 -4.15 -5.17
CA PRO A 81 -25.92 -3.12 -4.18
C PRO A 81 -25.07 -3.60 -2.98
N PRO A 82 -25.34 -4.78 -2.37
CA PRO A 82 -24.54 -5.22 -1.23
C PRO A 82 -23.13 -5.68 -1.61
N ALA A 83 -22.96 -6.32 -2.75
CA ALA A 83 -21.64 -6.78 -3.21
C ALA A 83 -20.74 -5.62 -3.67
N ALA A 84 -21.29 -4.62 -4.35
CA ALA A 84 -20.58 -3.41 -4.73
C ALA A 84 -20.19 -2.58 -3.49
N TRP A 85 -21.07 -2.51 -2.50
CA TRP A 85 -20.76 -1.85 -1.23
C TRP A 85 -19.70 -2.60 -0.42
N ALA A 86 -19.73 -3.93 -0.36
CA ALA A 86 -18.71 -4.77 0.26
C ALA A 86 -17.37 -4.66 -0.46
N ALA A 87 -17.36 -4.64 -1.79
CA ALA A 87 -16.16 -4.44 -2.59
C ALA A 87 -15.55 -3.04 -2.39
N LEU A 88 -16.38 -2.00 -2.34
CA LEU A 88 -15.96 -0.62 -2.03
C LEU A 88 -15.43 -0.50 -0.58
N ARG A 89 -16.07 -1.18 0.37
CA ARG A 89 -15.61 -1.22 1.76
C ARG A 89 -14.29 -2.00 1.88
N GLY A 90 -14.16 -3.13 1.16
CA GLY A 90 -12.92 -3.87 1.04
C GLY A 90 -11.80 -3.06 0.40
N ALA A 91 -12.08 -2.35 -0.71
CA ALA A 91 -11.13 -1.46 -1.38
C ALA A 91 -10.71 -0.26 -0.51
N ARG A 92 -11.62 0.28 0.30
CA ARG A 92 -11.30 1.32 1.31
C ARG A 92 -10.42 0.76 2.42
N ASN A 93 -10.75 -0.42 2.93
CA ASN A 93 -9.98 -1.07 4.01
C ASN A 93 -8.61 -1.56 3.55
N SER A 94 -8.47 -1.96 2.29
CA SER A 94 -7.19 -2.36 1.70
C SER A 94 -6.32 -1.18 1.25
N GLY A 95 -6.80 0.07 1.40
CA GLY A 95 -6.08 1.28 0.97
C GLY A 95 -6.04 1.46 -0.55
N TRP A 96 -6.86 0.72 -1.32
CA TRP A 96 -6.89 0.86 -2.79
C TRP A 96 -7.35 2.25 -3.26
N LEU A 97 -8.15 2.93 -2.45
CA LEU A 97 -8.60 4.31 -2.65
C LEU A 97 -7.84 5.32 -1.80
N ALA A 98 -6.69 4.96 -1.25
CA ALA A 98 -5.87 5.86 -0.45
C ALA A 98 -5.39 7.05 -1.29
N ALA A 99 -5.45 8.25 -0.70
CA ALA A 99 -5.06 9.50 -1.35
C ALA A 99 -3.54 9.58 -1.60
N LEU A 100 -2.74 8.98 -0.71
CA LEU A 100 -1.28 8.96 -0.76
C LEU A 100 -0.80 7.52 -0.89
N ARG A 101 0.01 7.25 -1.92
CA ARG A 101 0.55 5.91 -2.19
C ARG A 101 1.97 5.98 -2.70
N THR A 102 2.70 4.89 -2.42
CA THR A 102 4.00 4.60 -3.01
C THR A 102 3.99 3.20 -3.64
N GLY A 103 4.71 3.03 -4.72
CA GLY A 103 4.99 1.74 -5.34
C GLY A 103 6.12 0.99 -4.63
N THR A 104 6.48 -0.18 -5.15
CA THR A 104 7.64 -0.96 -4.68
C THR A 104 8.94 -0.21 -4.95
N GLY A 105 9.78 -0.03 -3.94
CA GLY A 105 11.03 0.72 -4.01
C GLY A 105 10.85 2.25 -4.03
N GLU A 106 9.63 2.75 -4.09
CA GLU A 106 9.34 4.18 -4.09
C GLU A 106 9.24 4.71 -2.66
N THR A 107 9.81 5.88 -2.42
CA THR A 107 9.61 6.68 -1.21
C THR A 107 9.05 8.06 -1.59
N ARG A 108 8.22 8.64 -0.73
CA ARG A 108 7.60 9.94 -1.01
C ARG A 108 7.51 10.79 0.24
N THR A 109 7.82 12.08 0.11
CA THR A 109 7.64 13.07 1.18
C THR A 109 6.47 13.99 0.82
N VAL A 110 5.61 14.27 1.80
CA VAL A 110 4.42 15.11 1.65
C VAL A 110 4.36 16.08 2.82
N ALA A 111 4.28 17.37 2.54
CA ALA A 111 3.98 18.38 3.55
C ALA A 111 2.47 18.38 3.84
N LEU A 112 2.10 18.25 5.12
CA LEU A 112 0.70 18.23 5.58
C LEU A 112 0.30 19.52 6.31
N GLY A 113 1.11 20.56 6.16
CA GLY A 113 0.93 21.86 6.77
C GLY A 113 2.22 22.36 7.46
N PRO A 114 2.20 23.56 8.05
CA PRO A 114 3.36 24.08 8.77
C PRO A 114 3.80 23.12 9.89
N GLY A 115 5.10 22.84 9.97
CA GLY A 115 5.68 21.95 10.99
C GLY A 115 5.23 20.49 10.92
N THR A 116 4.57 20.06 9.82
CA THR A 116 4.08 18.69 9.72
C THR A 116 4.48 18.06 8.38
N GLN A 117 5.30 17.02 8.43
CA GLN A 117 5.80 16.30 7.29
C GLN A 117 5.54 14.80 7.41
N LEU A 118 5.05 14.20 6.34
CA LEU A 118 4.82 12.76 6.23
C LEU A 118 5.76 12.18 5.17
N ARG A 119 6.56 11.20 5.55
CA ARG A 119 7.37 10.40 4.61
C ARG A 119 6.77 9.00 4.52
N LEU A 120 6.52 8.56 3.31
CA LEU A 120 6.01 7.24 2.98
C LEU A 120 7.16 6.38 2.47
N ASN A 121 7.30 5.19 3.03
CA ASN A 121 8.24 4.17 2.57
C ASN A 121 7.61 3.32 1.44
N THR A 122 8.35 2.36 0.93
CA THR A 122 7.94 1.42 -0.13
C THR A 122 6.58 0.78 0.15
N GLY A 123 5.75 0.63 -0.88
CA GLY A 123 4.49 -0.11 -0.84
C GLY A 123 3.44 0.43 0.13
N THR A 124 3.51 1.70 0.49
CA THR A 124 2.68 2.34 1.52
C THR A 124 1.38 2.89 0.94
N ALA A 125 0.30 2.84 1.73
CA ALA A 125 -0.99 3.42 1.40
C ALA A 125 -1.59 4.14 2.63
N VAL A 126 -1.82 5.45 2.48
CA VAL A 126 -2.34 6.35 3.54
C VAL A 126 -3.52 7.14 3.01
N SER A 127 -4.60 7.23 3.79
CA SER A 127 -5.68 8.19 3.55
C SER A 127 -5.60 9.34 4.56
N LEU A 128 -5.93 10.53 4.08
CA LEU A 128 -6.13 11.71 4.90
C LEU A 128 -7.63 11.83 5.21
N ASP A 129 -7.96 12.25 6.43
CA ASP A 129 -9.34 12.53 6.85
C ASP A 129 -9.38 13.95 7.41
N ASP A 130 -9.98 14.86 6.65
CA ASP A 130 -10.00 16.30 6.93
C ASP A 130 -11.21 16.75 7.77
N GLY A 131 -12.02 15.79 8.31
CA GLY A 131 -13.35 16.07 8.84
C GLY A 131 -13.43 16.68 10.24
N SER A 132 -12.32 16.83 11.00
CA SER A 132 -12.39 17.12 12.46
C SER A 132 -11.57 18.31 12.97
N GLY A 133 -10.99 19.11 12.08
CA GLY A 133 -10.07 20.20 12.49
C GLY A 133 -8.71 19.71 13.05
N MET A 134 -8.59 18.43 13.38
CA MET A 134 -7.35 17.77 13.80
C MET A 134 -6.83 16.91 12.64
N LEU A 135 -5.52 16.92 12.41
CA LEU A 135 -4.89 16.06 11.41
C LEU A 135 -5.18 14.57 11.71
N SER A 136 -5.87 13.92 10.82
CA SER A 136 -6.21 12.51 10.94
C SER A 136 -5.69 11.74 9.74
N LEU A 137 -4.88 10.71 9.99
CA LEU A 137 -4.31 9.82 9.00
C LEU A 137 -4.87 8.42 9.21
N ARG A 138 -5.03 7.66 8.13
CA ARG A 138 -5.27 6.21 8.19
C ARG A 138 -4.19 5.48 7.42
N LEU A 139 -3.33 4.78 8.14
CA LEU A 139 -2.34 3.87 7.57
C LEU A 139 -3.01 2.54 7.26
N HIS A 140 -3.22 2.24 5.97
CA HIS A 140 -3.83 0.99 5.53
C HIS A 140 -2.80 -0.14 5.49
N ARG A 141 -1.59 0.15 5.00
CA ARG A 141 -0.46 -0.76 4.93
C ARG A 141 0.84 0.01 4.69
N GLY A 142 1.94 -0.66 4.92
CA GLY A 142 3.28 -0.14 4.65
C GLY A 142 3.86 0.59 5.85
N GLU A 143 4.66 1.61 5.59
CA GLU A 143 5.49 2.22 6.62
C GLU A 143 5.61 3.72 6.40
N ILE A 144 5.44 4.48 7.47
CA ILE A 144 5.52 5.94 7.45
C ILE A 144 6.43 6.47 8.55
N TYR A 145 6.97 7.64 8.29
CA TYR A 145 7.57 8.50 9.30
C TYR A 145 6.84 9.83 9.29
N LEU A 146 6.30 10.22 10.44
CA LEU A 146 5.51 11.42 10.63
C LEU A 146 6.24 12.35 11.60
N GLU A 147 6.58 13.53 11.13
CA GLU A 147 7.01 14.66 11.96
C GLU A 147 5.79 15.58 12.14
N ALA A 148 5.29 15.70 13.35
CA ALA A 148 4.11 16.50 13.65
C ALA A 148 4.36 17.42 14.84
N ASP A 149 4.26 18.74 14.61
CA ASP A 149 4.37 19.78 15.63
C ASP A 149 2.99 20.22 16.15
N ARG A 150 1.94 19.47 15.83
CA ARG A 150 0.55 19.74 16.21
C ARG A 150 -0.20 18.45 16.54
N PRO A 151 -1.34 18.55 17.25
CA PRO A 151 -2.16 17.39 17.55
C PRO A 151 -2.56 16.62 16.30
N CYS A 152 -2.30 15.32 16.31
CA CYS A 152 -2.70 14.43 15.24
C CYS A 152 -3.09 13.04 15.76
N ARG A 153 -3.83 12.32 14.92
CA ARG A 153 -4.14 10.91 15.14
C ARG A 153 -3.80 10.08 13.90
N VAL A 154 -3.33 8.88 14.13
CA VAL A 154 -3.12 7.89 13.08
C VAL A 154 -3.94 6.65 13.40
N LEU A 155 -4.82 6.29 12.49
CA LEU A 155 -5.63 5.07 12.56
C LEU A 155 -4.90 3.96 11.84
N THR A 156 -4.79 2.80 12.47
CA THR A 156 -4.24 1.57 11.91
C THR A 156 -5.28 0.45 11.99
N ARG A 157 -5.00 -0.73 11.48
CA ARG A 157 -5.87 -1.90 11.68
C ARG A 157 -5.91 -2.33 13.15
N GLY A 158 -4.76 -2.23 13.83
CA GLY A 158 -4.60 -2.70 15.21
C GLY A 158 -4.85 -1.65 16.27
N GLY A 159 -5.31 -0.44 15.92
CA GLY A 159 -5.58 0.58 16.94
C GLY A 159 -5.41 2.00 16.44
N MET A 160 -5.48 2.94 17.36
CA MET A 160 -5.36 4.36 17.12
C MET A 160 -4.16 4.93 17.90
N ILE A 161 -3.37 5.72 17.22
CA ILE A 161 -2.27 6.48 17.81
C ILE A 161 -2.68 7.94 17.89
N ARG A 162 -2.42 8.58 19.03
CA ARG A 162 -2.63 10.03 19.24
C ARG A 162 -1.35 10.65 19.79
N THR A 163 -1.09 11.88 19.37
CA THR A 163 -0.02 12.71 19.92
C THR A 163 -0.40 14.19 19.84
N GLU A 164 0.15 14.99 20.72
CA GLU A 164 0.07 16.46 20.64
C GLU A 164 1.17 17.02 19.73
N ALA A 165 2.40 16.51 19.88
CA ALA A 165 3.53 16.76 19.02
C ALA A 165 4.53 15.61 19.16
N ALA A 166 4.93 14.98 18.06
CA ALA A 166 5.90 13.89 18.07
C ALA A 166 6.48 13.58 16.69
N HIS A 167 7.63 12.93 16.71
CA HIS A 167 8.20 12.26 15.55
C HIS A 167 7.94 10.76 15.69
N LEU A 168 7.10 10.22 14.81
CA LEU A 168 6.58 8.85 14.87
C LEU A 168 7.08 8.02 13.69
N TRP A 169 7.49 6.82 13.97
CA TRP A 169 7.71 5.77 13.00
C TRP A 169 6.62 4.71 13.15
N LEU A 170 5.87 4.45 12.09
CA LEU A 170 4.75 3.52 12.07
C LEU A 170 4.88 2.54 10.93
N ARG A 171 4.71 1.25 11.21
CA ARG A 171 4.61 0.19 10.22
C ARG A 171 3.35 -0.62 10.46
N GLN A 172 2.67 -0.98 9.37
CA GLN A 172 1.47 -1.81 9.36
C GLN A 172 1.61 -2.87 8.27
N ASP A 173 1.75 -4.13 8.68
CA ASP A 173 1.78 -5.30 7.81
C ASP A 173 0.62 -6.23 8.24
N ASP A 174 -0.42 -6.36 7.39
CA ASP A 174 -1.63 -7.13 7.69
C ASP A 174 -2.16 -6.94 9.14
N ALA A 175 -2.01 -7.94 10.00
CA ALA A 175 -2.41 -7.93 11.41
C ALA A 175 -1.35 -7.29 12.33
N ASP A 176 -0.09 -7.25 11.88
CA ASP A 176 1.04 -6.77 12.66
C ASP A 176 1.22 -5.26 12.52
N GLY A 177 1.56 -4.62 13.62
CA GLY A 177 1.91 -3.21 13.62
C GLY A 177 3.06 -2.91 14.56
N LEU A 178 3.73 -1.79 14.27
CA LEU A 178 4.84 -1.29 15.06
C LEU A 178 4.74 0.22 15.13
N LEU A 179 4.91 0.77 16.33
CA LEU A 179 5.05 2.19 16.62
C LEU A 179 6.39 2.43 17.30
N GLY A 180 7.21 3.29 16.74
CA GLY A 180 8.39 3.86 17.38
C GLY A 180 8.21 5.36 17.55
N VAL A 181 8.61 5.90 18.70
CA VAL A 181 8.60 7.33 18.99
C VAL A 181 10.04 7.82 19.04
N VAL A 182 10.40 8.64 18.05
CA VAL A 182 11.77 9.20 17.97
C VAL A 182 11.91 10.44 18.83
N ALA A 183 10.86 11.28 18.87
CA ALA A 183 10.80 12.45 19.72
C ALA A 183 9.35 12.69 20.17
N GLY A 184 9.17 13.28 21.36
CA GLY A 184 7.86 13.57 21.93
C GLY A 184 7.24 12.38 22.66
N LEU A 185 5.90 12.34 22.68
CA LEU A 185 5.10 11.32 23.35
C LEU A 185 3.91 10.93 22.48
N ALA A 186 3.65 9.65 22.39
CA ALA A 186 2.47 9.12 21.72
C ALA A 186 1.66 8.21 22.64
N PHE A 187 0.37 8.09 22.34
CA PHE A 187 -0.56 7.21 23.02
C PHE A 187 -1.15 6.24 22.01
N TRP A 188 -0.90 4.96 22.19
CA TRP A 188 -1.51 3.91 21.39
C TRP A 188 -2.69 3.29 22.14
N GLN A 189 -3.83 3.17 21.49
CA GLN A 189 -5.04 2.52 21.99
C GLN A 189 -5.37 1.32 21.10
N GLY A 190 -5.27 0.12 21.66
CA GLY A 190 -5.54 -1.15 20.98
C GLY A 190 -7.02 -1.53 20.93
N ALA A 191 -7.28 -2.76 20.52
CA ALA A 191 -8.64 -3.31 20.40
C ALA A 191 -9.35 -3.46 21.75
N ASP A 192 -8.62 -3.61 22.84
CA ASP A 192 -9.11 -3.69 24.22
C ASP A 192 -9.46 -2.33 24.84
N ASN A 193 -9.38 -1.25 24.08
CA ASN A 193 -9.56 0.14 24.51
C ASN A 193 -8.56 0.63 25.57
N ARG A 194 -7.55 -0.15 25.93
CA ARG A 194 -6.49 0.29 26.84
C ARG A 194 -5.55 1.23 26.09
N THR A 195 -5.14 2.28 26.81
CA THR A 195 -4.20 3.26 26.26
C THR A 195 -2.82 3.03 26.86
N HIS A 196 -1.82 2.90 25.99
CA HIS A 196 -0.43 2.74 26.35
C HIS A 196 0.35 3.98 25.90
N SER A 197 1.10 4.59 26.81
CA SER A 197 2.02 5.68 26.50
C SER A 197 3.31 5.12 25.94
N VAL A 198 3.83 5.76 24.89
CA VAL A 198 5.11 5.41 24.25
C VAL A 198 5.93 6.70 24.20
N ALA A 199 7.00 6.75 24.95
CA ALA A 199 7.88 7.91 25.04
C ALA A 199 8.98 7.89 23.97
N ALA A 200 9.65 9.02 23.78
CA ALA A 200 10.83 9.11 22.92
C ALA A 200 11.86 8.02 23.25
N GLY A 201 12.43 7.40 22.23
CA GLY A 201 13.37 6.28 22.36
C GLY A 201 12.70 4.93 22.67
N GLN A 202 11.38 4.84 22.60
CA GLN A 202 10.64 3.60 22.79
C GLN A 202 9.93 3.14 21.52
N ARG A 203 9.73 1.83 21.40
CA ARG A 203 8.87 1.19 20.39
C ARG A 203 8.00 0.13 21.02
N ILE A 204 6.81 -0.04 20.47
CA ILE A 204 5.87 -1.13 20.77
C ILE A 204 5.48 -1.85 19.48
N ALA A 205 5.10 -3.12 19.62
CA ALA A 205 4.53 -3.91 18.56
C ALA A 205 3.17 -4.47 18.99
N TRP A 206 2.27 -4.71 18.05
CA TRP A 206 0.98 -5.36 18.29
C TRP A 206 0.64 -6.35 17.17
N HIS A 207 -0.21 -7.30 17.50
CA HIS A 207 -0.80 -8.26 16.57
C HIS A 207 -2.31 -8.25 16.79
N ASP A 208 -3.11 -8.09 15.75
CA ASP A 208 -4.58 -7.98 15.79
C ASP A 208 -5.10 -6.98 16.86
N GLY A 209 -4.37 -5.88 17.07
CA GLY A 209 -4.73 -4.87 18.07
C GLY A 209 -4.41 -5.24 19.52
N ALA A 210 -3.72 -6.35 19.77
CA ALA A 210 -3.22 -6.74 21.08
C ALA A 210 -1.71 -6.45 21.19
N LEU A 211 -1.31 -5.75 22.25
CA LEU A 211 0.08 -5.40 22.51
C LEU A 211 0.95 -6.66 22.65
N GLN A 212 2.11 -6.68 21.97
CA GLN A 212 3.07 -7.78 22.02
C GLN A 212 4.23 -7.42 22.94
N GLY A 213 4.22 -7.94 24.15
CA GLY A 213 5.28 -7.72 25.14
C GLY A 213 5.35 -6.30 25.68
N ALA A 214 6.47 -5.98 26.31
CA ALA A 214 6.74 -4.66 26.86
C ALA A 214 7.33 -3.72 25.78
N ALA A 215 7.31 -2.43 26.04
CA ALA A 215 8.01 -1.44 25.22
C ALA A 215 9.51 -1.76 25.16
N GLN A 216 10.08 -1.65 23.98
CA GLN A 216 11.49 -1.90 23.69
C GLN A 216 12.21 -0.58 23.37
N THR A 217 13.52 -0.56 23.49
CA THR A 217 14.33 0.57 23.04
C THR A 217 14.26 0.75 21.54
N LEU A 218 14.18 1.98 21.09
CA LEU A 218 14.25 2.39 19.69
C LEU A 218 15.62 3.05 19.45
N ASP A 219 16.42 2.48 18.54
CA ASP A 219 17.72 3.02 18.17
C ASP A 219 17.60 4.11 17.08
N GLY A 220 17.03 5.25 17.48
CA GLY A 220 16.91 6.42 16.60
C GLY A 220 15.88 6.30 15.48
N SER A 221 16.06 7.11 14.44
CA SER A 221 15.17 7.12 13.27
C SER A 221 15.40 5.91 12.38
N PRO A 222 14.36 5.42 11.67
CA PRO A 222 14.49 4.26 10.79
C PRO A 222 15.47 4.52 9.64
N ASP A 223 16.31 3.56 9.35
CA ASP A 223 17.41 3.65 8.37
C ASP A 223 16.93 3.91 6.93
N TRP A 224 15.73 3.49 6.58
CA TRP A 224 15.16 3.73 5.26
C TRP A 224 14.99 5.23 4.92
N LEU A 225 14.90 6.11 5.93
CA LEU A 225 14.90 7.56 5.71
C LEU A 225 16.20 8.07 5.04
N ARG A 226 17.27 7.30 5.18
CA ARG A 226 18.57 7.54 4.54
C ARG A 226 18.79 6.66 3.31
N GLY A 227 17.77 5.90 2.90
CA GLY A 227 17.84 5.01 1.75
C GLY A 227 18.67 3.76 1.99
N VAL A 228 18.88 3.33 3.24
CA VAL A 228 19.71 2.17 3.59
C VAL A 228 18.94 1.12 4.39
N LEU A 229 19.40 -0.13 4.30
CA LEU A 229 19.04 -1.22 5.19
C LEU A 229 20.31 -1.59 6.00
N ARG A 230 20.22 -1.41 7.31
CA ARG A 230 21.28 -1.81 8.23
C ARG A 230 21.02 -3.22 8.74
N ALA A 231 22.00 -4.07 8.63
CA ALA A 231 22.02 -5.39 9.24
C ALA A 231 23.10 -5.41 10.33
N ASP A 232 22.75 -5.80 11.53
CA ASP A 232 23.66 -6.06 12.64
C ASP A 232 23.44 -7.49 13.13
N ALA A 233 24.36 -8.39 12.77
CA ALA A 233 24.23 -9.83 12.98
C ALA A 233 22.82 -10.35 12.61
N MET A 234 22.19 -9.73 11.60
CA MET A 234 20.83 -10.02 11.16
C MET A 234 20.77 -11.39 10.49
N ARG A 235 19.75 -12.17 10.82
CA ARG A 235 19.49 -13.46 10.14
C ARG A 235 19.19 -13.24 8.66
N LEU A 236 19.69 -14.12 7.81
CA LEU A 236 19.51 -14.01 6.36
C LEU A 236 18.04 -14.02 5.93
N ASP A 237 17.21 -14.87 6.54
CA ASP A 237 15.78 -14.90 6.25
C ASP A 237 15.08 -13.57 6.56
N HIS A 238 15.46 -12.92 7.65
CA HIS A 238 14.95 -11.61 8.03
C HIS A 238 15.45 -10.51 7.06
N PHE A 239 16.75 -10.53 6.77
CA PHE A 239 17.36 -9.60 5.83
C PHE A 239 16.69 -9.66 4.45
N LEU A 240 16.49 -10.87 3.91
CA LEU A 240 15.85 -11.06 2.60
C LEU A 240 14.37 -10.65 2.63
N ARG A 241 13.68 -10.82 3.74
CA ARG A 241 12.30 -10.34 3.92
C ARG A 241 12.23 -8.82 3.88
N GLU A 242 13.11 -8.12 4.59
CA GLU A 242 13.17 -6.66 4.53
C GLU A 242 13.57 -6.17 3.13
N LEU A 243 14.59 -6.79 2.51
CA LEU A 243 15.04 -6.44 1.17
C LEU A 243 13.94 -6.65 0.11
N SER A 244 13.12 -7.70 0.25
CA SER A 244 12.02 -8.01 -0.68
C SER A 244 10.96 -6.92 -0.77
N ARG A 245 10.84 -6.07 0.24
CA ARG A 245 9.91 -4.93 0.23
C ARG A 245 10.28 -3.87 -0.81
N TYR A 246 11.57 -3.77 -1.17
CA TYR A 246 12.11 -2.72 -2.04
C TYR A 246 12.32 -3.17 -3.49
N ARG A 247 12.00 -4.41 -3.82
CA ARG A 247 12.13 -4.92 -5.18
C ARG A 247 10.88 -5.65 -5.66
N PRO A 248 10.57 -5.60 -6.97
CA PRO A 248 9.49 -6.39 -7.52
C PRO A 248 9.85 -7.88 -7.55
N GLY A 249 8.84 -8.74 -7.46
CA GLY A 249 8.99 -10.19 -7.56
C GLY A 249 9.12 -10.89 -6.22
N THR A 250 9.53 -12.17 -6.28
CA THR A 250 9.62 -13.06 -5.12
C THR A 250 11.09 -13.35 -4.80
N LEU A 251 11.44 -13.12 -3.53
CA LEU A 251 12.76 -13.45 -2.99
C LEU A 251 12.56 -14.52 -1.92
N ARG A 252 13.11 -15.71 -2.16
CA ARG A 252 13.00 -16.85 -1.24
C ARG A 252 14.33 -17.14 -0.55
N CYS A 253 14.25 -17.49 0.72
CA CYS A 253 15.37 -18.02 1.51
C CYS A 253 15.17 -19.51 1.71
N ASP A 254 16.14 -20.32 1.32
CA ASP A 254 16.17 -21.76 1.66
C ASP A 254 16.32 -21.90 3.18
N PRO A 255 15.51 -22.72 3.86
CA PRO A 255 15.57 -22.93 5.30
C PRO A 255 16.98 -23.32 5.81
N ARG A 256 17.77 -24.02 4.99
CA ARG A 256 19.13 -24.46 5.35
C ARG A 256 20.11 -23.33 5.57
N VAL A 257 19.88 -22.16 4.96
CA VAL A 257 20.73 -20.96 5.08
C VAL A 257 20.04 -19.82 5.84
N ALA A 258 18.80 -19.97 6.22
CA ALA A 258 17.99 -18.95 6.89
C ALA A 258 18.64 -18.35 8.15
N GLY A 259 19.34 -19.20 8.90
CA GLY A 259 20.04 -18.84 10.14
C GLY A 259 21.37 -18.14 9.98
N LEU A 260 21.93 -18.07 8.77
CA LEU A 260 23.18 -17.34 8.52
C LEU A 260 22.99 -15.87 8.91
N ARG A 261 24.07 -15.28 9.43
CA ARG A 261 24.03 -13.89 9.89
C ARG A 261 24.93 -13.02 9.05
N LEU A 262 24.49 -11.81 8.78
CA LEU A 262 25.27 -10.81 8.07
C LEU A 262 25.21 -9.47 8.80
N SER A 263 26.26 -8.67 8.63
CA SER A 263 26.34 -7.30 9.12
C SER A 263 26.79 -6.40 7.98
N GLY A 264 26.24 -5.19 7.95
CA GLY A 264 26.57 -4.22 6.92
C GLY A 264 25.50 -3.15 6.75
N VAL A 265 25.80 -2.17 5.91
CA VAL A 265 24.88 -1.11 5.49
C VAL A 265 24.68 -1.23 3.98
N PHE A 266 23.45 -1.44 3.56
CA PHE A 266 23.11 -1.77 2.19
C PHE A 266 22.23 -0.69 1.57
N GLN A 267 22.61 -0.20 0.38
CA GLN A 267 21.86 0.87 -0.32
C GLN A 267 20.59 0.31 -0.96
N LEU A 268 19.44 0.74 -0.51
CA LEU A 268 18.13 0.24 -0.98
C LEU A 268 17.83 0.55 -2.44
N ALA A 269 18.50 1.56 -3.02
CA ALA A 269 18.41 1.86 -4.45
C ALA A 269 18.99 0.77 -5.36
N HIS A 270 19.83 -0.13 -4.82
CA HIS A 270 20.61 -1.13 -5.58
C HIS A 270 20.36 -2.56 -5.08
N THR A 271 19.11 -2.96 -4.95
CA THR A 271 18.71 -4.26 -4.38
C THR A 271 19.32 -5.47 -5.13
N ASP A 272 19.47 -5.39 -6.45
CA ASP A 272 20.07 -6.47 -7.25
C ASP A 272 21.58 -6.57 -7.04
N ASP A 273 22.28 -5.45 -6.79
CA ASP A 273 23.70 -5.47 -6.43
C ASP A 273 23.93 -6.08 -5.05
N ILE A 274 23.05 -5.78 -4.10
CA ILE A 274 23.04 -6.40 -2.77
C ILE A 274 22.92 -7.92 -2.91
N LEU A 275 21.97 -8.41 -3.69
CA LEU A 275 21.79 -9.85 -3.90
C LEU A 275 23.04 -10.48 -4.52
N ARG A 276 23.60 -9.86 -5.57
CA ARG A 276 24.81 -10.35 -6.23
C ARG A 276 26.03 -10.42 -5.31
N ALA A 277 26.09 -9.56 -4.30
CA ALA A 277 27.18 -9.57 -3.31
C ALA A 277 27.03 -10.67 -2.24
N LEU A 278 25.82 -11.21 -1.99
CA LEU A 278 25.61 -12.20 -0.93
C LEU A 278 26.51 -13.43 -1.02
N PRO A 279 26.80 -14.03 -2.22
CA PRO A 279 27.72 -15.18 -2.32
C PRO A 279 29.17 -14.90 -1.94
N ALA A 280 29.59 -13.63 -1.96
CA ALA A 280 30.91 -13.22 -1.49
C ALA A 280 30.97 -13.04 0.02
N LEU A 281 29.81 -12.75 0.66
CA LEU A 281 29.70 -12.50 2.09
C LEU A 281 29.34 -13.76 2.89
N LEU A 282 28.61 -14.69 2.27
CA LEU A 282 28.05 -15.87 2.93
C LEU A 282 28.20 -17.11 2.04
N PRO A 283 28.23 -18.34 2.61
CA PRO A 283 28.28 -19.59 1.84
C PRO A 283 26.93 -19.90 1.18
N VAL A 284 26.46 -19.00 0.34
CA VAL A 284 25.19 -19.11 -0.39
C VAL A 284 25.38 -19.00 -1.89
N GLN A 285 24.37 -19.43 -2.64
CA GLN A 285 24.23 -19.19 -4.07
C GLN A 285 22.86 -18.61 -4.40
N LEU A 286 22.78 -17.91 -5.53
CA LEU A 286 21.54 -17.38 -6.08
C LEU A 286 21.07 -18.28 -7.21
N SER A 287 19.83 -18.72 -7.14
CA SER A 287 19.13 -19.46 -8.21
C SER A 287 18.00 -18.60 -8.78
N TYR A 288 18.06 -18.35 -10.08
CA TYR A 288 17.11 -17.54 -10.80
C TYR A 288 16.17 -18.44 -11.60
N VAL A 289 14.86 -18.43 -11.26
CA VAL A 289 13.83 -19.03 -12.14
C VAL A 289 13.45 -18.00 -13.21
N THR A 290 13.32 -16.74 -12.79
CA THR A 290 13.16 -15.55 -13.64
C THR A 290 13.88 -14.37 -12.98
N PRO A 291 14.07 -13.23 -13.66
CA PRO A 291 14.61 -12.02 -13.00
C PRO A 291 13.81 -11.57 -11.76
N TYR A 292 12.53 -11.95 -11.70
CA TYR A 292 11.60 -11.61 -10.60
C TYR A 292 11.42 -12.75 -9.57
N TRP A 293 12.01 -13.91 -9.79
CA TRP A 293 11.93 -15.03 -8.86
C TRP A 293 13.32 -15.56 -8.56
N ILE A 294 13.83 -15.20 -7.39
CA ILE A 294 15.17 -15.52 -6.92
C ILE A 294 15.06 -16.34 -5.64
N THR A 295 15.84 -17.40 -5.57
CA THR A 295 16.02 -18.20 -4.36
C THR A 295 17.47 -18.12 -3.90
N VAL A 296 17.69 -17.79 -2.62
CA VAL A 296 18.98 -17.82 -1.96
C VAL A 296 19.10 -19.16 -1.24
N GLY A 297 20.01 -20.00 -1.67
CA GLY A 297 20.22 -21.35 -1.14
C GLY A 297 21.67 -21.61 -0.76
N PRO A 298 21.98 -22.80 -0.19
CA PRO A 298 23.35 -23.16 0.15
C PRO A 298 24.22 -23.29 -1.10
N ARG A 299 25.50 -22.92 -0.99
CA ARG A 299 26.50 -23.21 -2.02
C ARG A 299 26.68 -24.72 -2.13
N PRO A 300 26.72 -25.31 -3.36
CA PRO A 300 27.00 -26.72 -3.53
C PRO A 300 28.38 -27.08 -2.92
N ALA A 301 28.46 -28.20 -2.21
CA ALA A 301 29.72 -28.72 -1.75
C ALA A 301 30.58 -29.10 -2.99
N GLY A 302 31.66 -28.36 -3.23
CA GLY A 302 32.55 -28.65 -4.35
C GLY A 302 32.86 -27.48 -5.30
N ALA A 303 32.24 -26.33 -5.16
CA ALA A 303 32.63 -25.13 -5.91
C ALA A 303 33.67 -24.33 -5.12
N THR A 304 34.92 -24.87 -5.08
CA THR A 304 36.08 -24.08 -4.67
C THR A 304 36.52 -23.26 -5.89
N THR A 305 36.64 -21.96 -5.71
CA THR A 305 37.21 -21.02 -6.70
C THR A 305 38.71 -21.21 -6.74
#